data_961bf2edc0344e9b829f218c05ebde37
#
_entry.id   961bf2edc0344e9b829f218c05ebde37
#
_cell.length_a   1.000
_cell.length_b   1.000
_cell.length_c   1.000
_cell.angle_alpha   90.00
_cell.angle_beta   90.00
_cell.angle_gamma   90.00
#
_symmetry.space_group_name_H-M   'P 1'
#
loop_
_entity.id
_entity.type
_entity.pdbx_description
1 polymer ?
#
loop_
_entity_poly.entity_id
_entity_poly.type
_entity_poly.pdbx_seq_one_letter_code
_entity_poly.pdbx_strand_id
1 'polypeptide(L)'
;MHLLPRLRLLAGLLLLLVLLPAEGALAHAQLLSTAPRDNAIVQTAPEVIALNFNEPVTPLAIRLIGPDGNGLDLTGQAQGGATTVITMPAEMAVGTHVLSWRVVSADGHPIAGSLLFSLGRMSGGAVDTASDGAVSAALWAAKALLFVAMFAGIGGAAFGALAPPPPAARRIA
;
A
#
# COMPACT_ATOMS: atom_id res chain seq x y z
N MET A 1 14.07 38.37 -32.13
CA MET A 1 13.95 38.82 -30.71
C MET A 1 12.65 38.42 -30.03
N HIS A 2 11.97 37.29 -30.39
CA HIS A 2 10.66 36.87 -29.83
C HIS A 2 10.71 35.60 -28.97
N LEU A 3 11.90 35.07 -28.66
CA LEU A 3 12.01 33.84 -27.84
C LEU A 3 11.80 34.11 -26.33
N LEU A 4 12.33 35.21 -25.82
CA LEU A 4 12.26 35.58 -24.39
C LEU A 4 10.82 35.73 -23.86
N PRO A 5 9.85 36.39 -24.56
CA PRO A 5 8.48 36.49 -24.07
C PRO A 5 7.77 35.15 -24.09
N ARG A 6 8.03 34.29 -25.08
CA ARG A 6 7.45 32.93 -25.14
C ARG A 6 7.96 32.05 -24.02
N LEU A 7 9.26 32.14 -23.67
CA LEU A 7 9.85 31.38 -22.56
C LEU A 7 9.28 31.82 -21.21
N ARG A 8 9.06 33.12 -21.00
CA ARG A 8 8.42 33.65 -19.79
C ARG A 8 6.97 33.21 -19.67
N LEU A 9 6.25 33.16 -20.78
CA LEU A 9 4.85 32.72 -20.82
C LEU A 9 4.74 31.21 -20.52
N LEU A 10 5.64 30.41 -21.08
CA LEU A 10 5.74 28.96 -20.77
C LEU A 10 6.12 28.70 -19.31
N ALA A 11 7.08 29.45 -18.78
CA ALA A 11 7.48 29.34 -17.37
C ALA A 11 6.34 29.77 -16.42
N GLY A 12 5.60 30.81 -16.75
CA GLY A 12 4.42 31.24 -16.00
C GLY A 12 3.28 30.19 -16.04
N LEU A 13 3.04 29.58 -17.21
CA LEU A 13 2.05 28.54 -17.36
C LEU A 13 2.43 27.27 -16.58
N LEU A 14 3.71 26.90 -16.61
CA LEU A 14 4.24 25.75 -15.84
C LEU A 14 4.12 26.01 -14.34
N LEU A 15 4.46 27.23 -13.90
CA LEU A 15 4.32 27.63 -12.50
C LEU A 15 2.85 27.60 -12.06
N LEU A 16 1.95 28.09 -12.89
CA LEU A 16 0.50 28.04 -12.64
C LEU A 16 0.01 26.60 -12.53
N LEU A 17 0.48 25.68 -13.39
CA LEU A 17 0.15 24.25 -13.36
C LEU A 17 0.60 23.58 -12.06
N VAL A 18 1.78 23.95 -11.54
CA VAL A 18 2.34 23.43 -10.28
C VAL A 18 1.59 23.97 -9.06
N LEU A 19 1.02 25.17 -9.18
CA LEU A 19 0.24 25.79 -8.10
C LEU A 19 -1.23 25.38 -8.07
N LEU A 20 -1.71 24.60 -9.07
CA LEU A 20 -3.05 24.04 -9.01
C LEU A 20 -3.13 23.05 -7.84
N PRO A 21 -4.15 23.17 -6.96
CA PRO A 21 -4.33 22.21 -5.89
C PRO A 21 -4.51 20.82 -6.53
N ALA A 22 -3.59 19.90 -6.24
CA ALA A 22 -3.77 18.49 -6.52
C ALA A 22 -4.83 17.99 -5.54
N GLU A 23 -6.06 17.83 -6.00
CA GLU A 23 -7.05 17.09 -5.24
C GLU A 23 -6.45 15.71 -4.96
N GLY A 24 -6.42 15.32 -3.68
CA GLY A 24 -5.95 13.98 -3.30
C GLY A 24 -6.81 12.96 -4.02
N ALA A 25 -6.26 12.33 -5.05
CA ALA A 25 -6.90 11.19 -5.70
C ALA A 25 -7.02 10.07 -4.65
N LEU A 26 -8.15 10.03 -3.93
CA LEU A 26 -8.56 8.91 -3.09
C LEU A 26 -8.97 7.77 -4.04
N ALA A 27 -7.98 7.18 -4.70
CA ALA A 27 -8.20 6.25 -5.79
C ALA A 27 -8.36 4.80 -5.32
N HIS A 28 -8.16 4.50 -4.02
CA HIS A 28 -8.20 3.13 -3.52
C HIS A 28 -8.79 3.09 -2.11
N ALA A 29 -9.61 2.08 -1.85
CA ALA A 29 -10.09 1.79 -0.52
C ALA A 29 -8.92 1.50 0.45
N GLN A 30 -9.01 2.05 1.65
CA GLN A 30 -8.04 1.82 2.72
C GLN A 30 -8.77 1.27 3.95
N LEU A 31 -8.22 0.23 4.55
CA LEU A 31 -8.69 -0.26 5.85
C LEU A 31 -8.27 0.74 6.93
N LEU A 32 -9.26 1.32 7.61
CA LEU A 32 -9.05 2.31 8.68
C LEU A 32 -8.93 1.65 10.06
N SER A 33 -9.78 0.65 10.31
CA SER A 33 -9.80 -0.07 11.58
C SER A 33 -10.52 -1.40 11.47
N THR A 34 -10.33 -2.24 12.49
CA THR A 34 -11.01 -3.54 12.62
C THR A 34 -11.59 -3.72 14.01
N ALA A 35 -12.65 -4.51 14.13
CA ALA A 35 -13.17 -5.00 15.38
C ALA A 35 -13.39 -6.53 15.27
N PRO A 36 -12.68 -7.34 16.08
CA PRO A 36 -11.66 -6.95 17.04
C PRO A 36 -10.46 -6.26 16.38
N ARG A 37 -9.62 -5.58 17.17
CA ARG A 37 -8.38 -4.96 16.65
C ARG A 37 -7.40 -6.03 16.20
N ASP A 38 -6.54 -5.69 15.27
CA ASP A 38 -5.45 -6.57 14.85
C ASP A 38 -4.57 -6.96 16.04
N ASN A 39 -4.18 -8.24 16.11
CA ASN A 39 -3.47 -8.87 17.22
C ASN A 39 -4.21 -8.86 18.57
N ALA A 40 -5.52 -8.65 18.58
CA ALA A 40 -6.29 -8.69 19.83
C ALA A 40 -6.41 -10.12 20.39
N ILE A 41 -6.42 -10.22 21.73
CA ILE A 41 -6.82 -11.43 22.44
C ILE A 41 -8.25 -11.20 22.96
N VAL A 42 -9.20 -11.96 22.45
CA VAL A 42 -10.59 -11.93 22.86
C VAL A 42 -10.90 -13.13 23.75
N GLN A 43 -11.72 -12.94 24.80
CA GLN A 43 -12.05 -14.02 25.75
C GLN A 43 -13.20 -14.89 25.26
N THR A 44 -14.06 -14.33 24.42
CA THR A 44 -15.21 -15.02 23.81
C THR A 44 -15.11 -14.92 22.28
N ALA A 45 -15.58 -15.94 21.60
CA ALA A 45 -15.64 -15.92 20.15
C ALA A 45 -16.51 -14.72 19.68
N PRO A 46 -16.00 -13.86 18.79
CA PRO A 46 -16.78 -12.78 18.25
C PRO A 46 -17.89 -13.33 17.35
N GLU A 47 -19.10 -12.83 17.48
CA GLU A 47 -20.22 -13.20 16.58
C GLU A 47 -20.01 -12.61 15.19
N VAL A 48 -19.36 -11.44 15.13
CA VAL A 48 -19.05 -10.73 13.90
C VAL A 48 -17.65 -10.14 13.97
N ILE A 49 -17.02 -10.00 12.80
CA ILE A 49 -15.83 -9.17 12.61
C ILE A 49 -16.22 -8.00 11.70
N ALA A 50 -15.80 -6.78 12.08
CA ALA A 50 -16.01 -5.59 11.28
C ALA A 50 -14.68 -5.08 10.72
N LEU A 51 -14.66 -4.81 9.41
CA LEU A 51 -13.58 -4.15 8.70
C LEU A 51 -14.07 -2.79 8.23
N ASN A 52 -13.50 -1.70 8.75
CA ASN A 52 -13.91 -0.33 8.41
C ASN A 52 -12.97 0.25 7.36
N PHE A 53 -13.52 0.66 6.24
CA PHE A 53 -12.82 1.28 5.12
C PHE A 53 -13.19 2.76 4.98
N ASN A 54 -12.37 3.53 4.27
CA ASN A 54 -12.63 4.94 3.94
C ASN A 54 -13.75 5.12 2.89
N GLU A 55 -14.15 4.03 2.20
CA GLU A 55 -15.19 4.01 1.18
C GLU A 55 -15.93 2.66 1.17
N PRO A 56 -17.11 2.55 0.54
CA PRO A 56 -17.80 1.28 0.39
C PRO A 56 -17.01 0.28 -0.47
N VAL A 57 -16.94 -0.96 0.00
CA VAL A 57 -16.27 -2.06 -0.70
C VAL A 57 -17.19 -3.26 -0.85
N THR A 58 -16.90 -4.10 -1.83
CA THR A 58 -17.62 -5.37 -2.07
C THR A 58 -16.71 -6.54 -1.75
N PRO A 59 -17.11 -7.48 -0.85
CA PRO A 59 -16.35 -8.68 -0.56
C PRO A 59 -16.15 -9.56 -1.81
N LEU A 60 -14.89 -9.97 -2.05
CA LEU A 60 -14.53 -10.85 -3.16
C LEU A 60 -14.10 -12.23 -2.65
N ALA A 61 -13.33 -12.28 -1.57
CA ALA A 61 -12.91 -13.51 -0.91
C ALA A 61 -12.62 -13.22 0.57
N ILE A 62 -13.26 -13.97 1.46
CA ILE A 62 -13.06 -13.90 2.90
C ILE A 62 -12.77 -15.30 3.40
N ARG A 63 -11.63 -15.52 4.03
CA ARG A 63 -11.21 -16.82 4.53
C ARG A 63 -10.70 -16.73 5.96
N LEU A 64 -11.30 -17.51 6.84
CA LEU A 64 -10.84 -17.70 8.21
C LEU A 64 -9.92 -18.92 8.26
N ILE A 65 -8.72 -18.75 8.81
CA ILE A 65 -7.76 -19.82 9.05
C ILE A 65 -7.67 -20.00 10.56
N GLY A 66 -7.97 -21.19 11.03
CA GLY A 66 -7.93 -21.55 12.44
C GLY A 66 -6.51 -21.88 12.94
N PRO A 67 -6.36 -22.09 14.26
CA PRO A 67 -5.07 -22.44 14.87
C PRO A 67 -4.53 -23.81 14.42
N ASP A 68 -5.36 -24.66 13.83
CA ASP A 68 -5.04 -25.93 13.20
C ASP A 68 -4.57 -25.81 11.74
N GLY A 69 -4.54 -24.58 11.19
CA GLY A 69 -4.20 -24.31 9.80
C GLY A 69 -5.34 -24.56 8.80
N ASN A 70 -6.50 -25.04 9.24
CA ASN A 70 -7.64 -25.27 8.38
C ASN A 70 -8.30 -23.93 8.02
N GLY A 71 -8.67 -23.76 6.75
CA GLY A 71 -9.30 -22.55 6.23
C GLY A 71 -10.77 -22.77 5.93
N LEU A 72 -11.64 -21.89 6.43
CA LEU A 72 -13.07 -21.80 6.17
C LEU A 72 -13.38 -20.60 5.29
N ASP A 73 -14.11 -20.79 4.19
CA ASP A 73 -14.60 -19.71 3.35
C ASP A 73 -15.83 -19.05 4.00
N LEU A 74 -15.73 -17.75 4.24
CA LEU A 74 -16.77 -16.91 4.82
C LEU A 74 -17.25 -15.81 3.84
N THR A 75 -16.94 -15.94 2.55
CA THR A 75 -17.32 -14.93 1.56
C THR A 75 -18.83 -14.69 1.52
N GLY A 76 -19.62 -15.74 1.58
CA GLY A 76 -21.10 -15.66 1.61
C GLY A 76 -21.69 -15.10 2.92
N GLN A 77 -20.91 -15.01 3.98
CA GLN A 77 -21.27 -14.46 5.29
C GLN A 77 -20.86 -12.99 5.45
N ALA A 78 -20.21 -12.41 4.44
CA ALA A 78 -19.75 -11.04 4.46
C ALA A 78 -20.75 -10.08 3.79
N GLN A 79 -21.08 -9.00 4.47
CA GLN A 79 -21.89 -7.91 3.95
C GLN A 79 -20.99 -6.72 3.65
N GLY A 80 -20.95 -6.29 2.38
CA GLY A 80 -20.14 -5.16 1.92
C GLY A 80 -20.67 -3.82 2.38
N GLY A 81 -19.80 -2.82 2.27
CA GLY A 81 -20.07 -1.43 2.64
C GLY A 81 -18.80 -0.74 3.12
N ALA A 82 -18.88 0.51 3.57
CA ALA A 82 -17.76 1.19 4.23
C ALA A 82 -17.36 0.46 5.52
N THR A 83 -18.32 -0.17 6.21
CA THR A 83 -18.08 -1.19 7.23
C THR A 83 -18.51 -2.54 6.63
N THR A 84 -17.53 -3.37 6.33
CA THR A 84 -17.78 -4.77 5.93
C THR A 84 -17.94 -5.61 7.18
N VAL A 85 -19.10 -6.23 7.36
CA VAL A 85 -19.42 -7.09 8.49
C VAL A 85 -19.37 -8.55 8.05
N ILE A 86 -18.64 -9.39 8.79
CA ILE A 86 -18.47 -10.80 8.50
C ILE A 86 -19.03 -11.59 9.69
N THR A 87 -20.05 -12.40 9.44
CA THR A 87 -20.60 -13.29 10.46
C THR A 87 -19.65 -14.47 10.67
N MET A 88 -19.30 -14.70 11.92
CA MET A 88 -18.35 -15.74 12.32
C MET A 88 -19.07 -17.06 12.64
N PRO A 89 -18.38 -18.20 12.54
CA PRO A 89 -18.96 -19.48 12.97
C PRO A 89 -19.19 -19.47 14.49
N ALA A 90 -20.27 -20.14 14.92
CA ALA A 90 -20.64 -20.22 16.35
C ALA A 90 -19.60 -20.95 17.20
N GLU A 91 -18.90 -21.92 16.58
CA GLU A 91 -17.83 -22.68 17.24
C GLU A 91 -16.48 -22.30 16.66
N MET A 92 -15.59 -21.82 17.50
CA MET A 92 -14.21 -21.47 17.15
C MET A 92 -13.26 -22.11 18.14
N ALA A 93 -12.18 -22.69 17.65
CA ALA A 93 -11.13 -23.26 18.48
C ALA A 93 -10.38 -22.17 19.26
N VAL A 94 -9.95 -22.50 20.47
CA VAL A 94 -9.05 -21.62 21.25
C VAL A 94 -7.69 -21.54 20.54
N GLY A 95 -7.19 -20.32 20.36
CA GLY A 95 -5.90 -20.08 19.72
C GLY A 95 -5.97 -18.90 18.73
N THR A 96 -4.92 -18.77 17.93
CA THR A 96 -4.75 -17.67 16.97
C THR A 96 -5.45 -18.00 15.65
N HIS A 97 -6.23 -17.04 15.19
CA HIS A 97 -6.95 -17.08 13.92
C HIS A 97 -6.44 -15.99 12.99
N VAL A 98 -6.45 -16.28 11.70
CA VAL A 98 -6.13 -15.31 10.64
C VAL A 98 -7.33 -15.17 9.74
N LEU A 99 -7.92 -13.97 9.68
CA LEU A 99 -8.93 -13.63 8.69
C LEU A 99 -8.23 -13.00 7.49
N SER A 100 -8.09 -13.76 6.41
CA SER A 100 -7.63 -13.22 5.12
C SER A 100 -8.83 -12.66 4.36
N TRP A 101 -8.69 -11.46 3.82
CA TRP A 101 -9.76 -10.80 3.10
C TRP A 101 -9.27 -10.18 1.79
N ARG A 102 -10.15 -10.20 0.80
CA ARG A 102 -10.02 -9.47 -0.45
C ARG A 102 -11.36 -8.81 -0.75
N VAL A 103 -11.33 -7.53 -1.06
CA VAL A 103 -12.51 -6.74 -1.41
C VAL A 103 -12.23 -5.92 -2.65
N VAL A 104 -13.28 -5.46 -3.32
CA VAL A 104 -13.20 -4.56 -4.48
C VAL A 104 -13.69 -3.19 -4.03
N SER A 105 -12.89 -2.16 -4.26
CA SER A 105 -13.22 -0.76 -4.03
C SER A 105 -14.24 -0.21 -5.02
N ALA A 106 -14.79 0.98 -4.76
CA ALA A 106 -15.77 1.62 -5.64
C ALA A 106 -15.21 1.93 -7.03
N ASP A 107 -13.89 2.13 -7.16
CA ASP A 107 -13.18 2.33 -8.43
C ASP A 107 -12.85 1.02 -9.19
N GLY A 108 -13.28 -0.14 -8.65
CA GLY A 108 -13.09 -1.45 -9.27
C GLY A 108 -11.75 -2.12 -8.98
N HIS A 109 -10.87 -1.53 -8.17
CA HIS A 109 -9.58 -2.15 -7.85
C HIS A 109 -9.68 -3.10 -6.66
N PRO A 110 -9.15 -4.33 -6.77
CA PRO A 110 -9.11 -5.26 -5.67
C PRO A 110 -8.02 -4.87 -4.67
N ILE A 111 -8.37 -4.82 -3.39
CA ILE A 111 -7.44 -4.71 -2.28
C ILE A 111 -7.55 -5.93 -1.38
N ALA A 112 -6.48 -6.27 -0.67
CA ALA A 112 -6.43 -7.44 0.20
C ALA A 112 -5.62 -7.16 1.46
N GLY A 113 -5.90 -7.94 2.49
CA GLY A 113 -5.16 -7.91 3.74
C GLY A 113 -5.49 -9.08 4.63
N SER A 114 -5.01 -9.01 5.86
CA SER A 114 -5.30 -9.98 6.91
C SER A 114 -5.52 -9.28 8.24
N LEU A 115 -6.28 -9.95 9.10
CA LEU A 115 -6.53 -9.59 10.49
C LEU A 115 -6.15 -10.79 11.34
N LEU A 116 -5.26 -10.61 12.31
CA LEU A 116 -4.95 -11.60 13.33
C LEU A 116 -5.76 -11.32 14.59
N PHE A 117 -6.29 -12.37 15.21
CA PHE A 117 -6.81 -12.30 16.57
C PHE A 117 -6.71 -13.66 17.24
N SER A 118 -6.71 -13.69 18.56
CA SER A 118 -6.61 -14.93 19.32
C SER A 118 -7.80 -15.08 20.24
N LEU A 119 -8.40 -16.27 20.26
CA LEU A 119 -9.46 -16.63 21.19
C LEU A 119 -8.85 -17.28 22.44
N GLY A 120 -9.07 -16.66 23.61
CA GLY A 120 -8.58 -17.10 24.90
C GLY A 120 -7.08 -16.93 25.07
N ARG A 121 -6.26 -17.51 24.23
CA ARG A 121 -4.79 -17.42 24.28
C ARG A 121 -4.19 -17.41 22.88
N MET A 122 -3.00 -16.87 22.74
CA MET A 122 -2.23 -17.00 21.52
C MET A 122 -1.81 -18.46 21.33
N SER A 123 -1.99 -19.02 20.14
CA SER A 123 -1.35 -20.28 19.80
C SER A 123 0.15 -20.05 19.78
N GLY A 124 0.90 -20.89 20.49
CA GLY A 124 2.35 -20.85 20.54
C GLY A 124 2.95 -21.39 19.22
N GLY A 125 2.81 -20.63 18.20
CA GLY A 125 3.51 -20.68 16.94
C GLY A 125 3.50 -19.24 16.50
N ALA A 126 4.52 -18.47 16.86
CA ALA A 126 4.81 -17.27 16.12
C ALA A 126 4.81 -17.73 14.67
N VAL A 127 3.85 -17.28 13.86
CA VAL A 127 4.17 -17.06 12.47
C VAL A 127 5.31 -16.07 12.58
N ASP A 128 6.53 -16.58 12.53
CA ASP A 128 7.70 -15.75 12.32
C ASP A 128 7.38 -14.98 11.02
N THR A 129 6.74 -13.83 11.16
CA THR A 129 6.93 -12.75 10.23
C THR A 129 8.36 -12.27 10.47
N ALA A 130 9.31 -13.20 10.40
CA ALA A 130 10.65 -12.86 10.07
C ALA A 130 10.53 -12.21 8.70
N SER A 131 10.19 -10.92 8.71
CA SER A 131 10.54 -10.06 7.61
C SER A 131 12.01 -10.35 7.44
N ASP A 132 12.32 -11.10 6.38
CA ASP A 132 13.69 -11.48 6.06
C ASP A 132 14.43 -10.15 5.95
N GLY A 133 15.03 -9.68 7.06
CA GLY A 133 15.64 -8.36 7.17
C GLY A 133 16.67 -8.18 6.06
N ALA A 134 17.28 -9.31 5.62
CA ALA A 134 18.16 -9.37 4.48
C ALA A 134 17.42 -9.07 3.17
N VAL A 135 16.23 -9.65 2.94
CA VAL A 135 15.43 -9.38 1.73
C VAL A 135 14.93 -7.94 1.73
N SER A 136 14.44 -7.45 2.87
CA SER A 136 14.02 -6.06 3.01
C SER A 136 15.18 -5.09 2.76
N ALA A 137 16.35 -5.31 3.34
CA ALA A 137 17.54 -4.50 3.12
C ALA A 137 17.99 -4.53 1.64
N ALA A 138 17.98 -5.71 1.01
CA ALA A 138 18.32 -5.86 -0.40
C ALA A 138 17.34 -5.11 -1.32
N LEU A 139 16.03 -5.15 -1.04
CA LEU A 139 15.01 -4.39 -1.77
C LEU A 139 15.19 -2.88 -1.62
N TRP A 140 15.51 -2.41 -0.42
CA TRP A 140 15.78 -0.98 -0.19
C TRP A 140 17.05 -0.53 -0.89
N ALA A 141 18.13 -1.34 -0.85
CA ALA A 141 19.37 -1.07 -1.58
C ALA A 141 19.14 -1.03 -3.10
N ALA A 142 18.39 -1.98 -3.65
CA ALA A 142 18.04 -2.00 -5.07
C ALA A 142 17.24 -0.77 -5.50
N LYS A 143 16.25 -0.35 -4.69
CA LYS A 143 15.49 0.88 -4.93
C LYS A 143 16.38 2.12 -4.89
N ALA A 144 17.25 2.22 -3.89
CA ALA A 144 18.18 3.35 -3.77
C ALA A 144 19.12 3.44 -4.98
N LEU A 145 19.70 2.32 -5.42
CA LEU A 145 20.55 2.26 -6.60
C LEU A 145 19.80 2.68 -7.88
N LEU A 146 18.55 2.21 -8.03
CA LEU A 146 17.71 2.59 -9.17
C LEU A 146 17.48 4.12 -9.20
N PHE A 147 17.14 4.73 -8.07
CA PHE A 147 16.94 6.18 -8.01
C PHE A 147 18.22 6.95 -8.29
N VAL A 148 19.35 6.53 -7.71
CA VAL A 148 20.67 7.16 -8.00
C VAL A 148 20.99 7.05 -9.48
N ALA A 149 20.80 5.90 -10.11
CA ALA A 149 21.04 5.71 -11.53
C ALA A 149 20.12 6.60 -12.40
N MET A 150 18.85 6.70 -12.06
CA MET A 150 17.89 7.59 -12.73
C MET A 150 18.32 9.05 -12.61
N PHE A 151 18.61 9.53 -11.41
CA PHE A 151 19.03 10.93 -11.20
C PHE A 151 20.36 11.25 -11.86
N ALA A 152 21.34 10.35 -11.79
CA ALA A 152 22.62 10.53 -12.46
C ALA A 152 22.47 10.53 -14.00
N GLY A 153 21.66 9.61 -14.54
CA GLY A 153 21.40 9.52 -15.99
C GLY A 153 20.65 10.73 -16.52
N ILE A 154 19.53 11.08 -15.95
CA ILE A 154 18.69 12.21 -16.37
C ILE A 154 19.42 13.54 -16.06
N GLY A 155 19.98 13.69 -14.85
CA GLY A 155 20.71 14.89 -14.44
C GLY A 155 21.98 15.10 -15.25
N GLY A 156 22.74 14.03 -15.53
CA GLY A 156 23.93 14.07 -16.37
C GLY A 156 23.62 14.45 -17.82
N ALA A 157 22.57 13.90 -18.40
CA ALA A 157 22.11 14.26 -19.74
C ALA A 157 21.63 15.73 -19.80
N ALA A 158 20.84 16.17 -18.83
CA ALA A 158 20.39 17.56 -18.74
C ALA A 158 21.57 18.53 -18.54
N PHE A 159 22.50 18.20 -17.65
CA PHE A 159 23.71 19.00 -17.46
C PHE A 159 24.56 19.08 -18.72
N GLY A 160 24.79 17.95 -19.42
CA GLY A 160 25.53 17.91 -20.67
C GLY A 160 24.88 18.74 -21.79
N ALA A 161 23.54 18.83 -21.80
CA ALA A 161 22.80 19.63 -22.77
C ALA A 161 22.80 21.15 -22.45
N LEU A 162 22.93 21.51 -21.18
CA LEU A 162 22.84 22.92 -20.69
C LEU A 162 24.21 23.54 -20.39
N ALA A 163 25.23 22.71 -20.12
CA ALA A 163 26.56 23.21 -19.79
C ALA A 163 27.27 23.75 -21.06
N PRO A 164 27.91 24.93 -21.01
CA PRO A 164 28.68 25.41 -22.13
C PRO A 164 29.86 24.47 -22.41
N PRO A 165 30.24 24.26 -23.70
CA PRO A 165 31.36 23.42 -24.03
C PRO A 165 32.66 23.98 -23.39
N PRO A 166 33.58 23.13 -22.91
CA PRO A 166 34.82 23.54 -22.34
C PRO A 166 35.62 24.40 -23.35
N PRO A 167 36.31 25.47 -22.89
CA PRO A 167 37.10 26.29 -23.78
C PRO A 167 38.12 25.42 -24.50
N ALA A 168 38.13 25.48 -25.85
CA ALA A 168 39.05 24.75 -26.64
C ALA A 168 40.49 25.03 -26.18
N ALA A 169 41.22 23.99 -25.77
CA ALA A 169 42.62 24.10 -25.39
C ALA A 169 43.38 24.70 -26.58
N ARG A 170 43.87 25.95 -26.46
CA ARG A 170 44.74 26.57 -27.42
C ARG A 170 46.01 25.70 -27.48
N ARG A 171 46.16 24.93 -28.58
CA ARG A 171 47.46 24.33 -28.89
C ARG A 171 48.40 25.50 -29.14
N ILE A 172 49.34 25.71 -28.24
CA ILE A 172 50.49 26.59 -28.46
C ILE A 172 51.39 25.83 -29.45
N ALA A 173 51.49 26.34 -30.66
CA ALA A 173 52.42 25.86 -31.68
C ALA A 173 53.81 26.43 -31.36
#